data_64519c905bb09d5c8868aa694df744c2
#
_entry.id   64519c905bb09d5c8868aa694df744c2
#
_cell.length_a   1.000
_cell.length_b   1.000
_cell.length_c   1.000
_cell.angle_alpha   90.00
_cell.angle_beta   90.00
_cell.angle_gamma   90.00
#
_symmetry.space_group_name_H-M   'P 1'
#
loop_
_entity.id
_entity.type
_entity.pdbx_description
1 polymer ?
#
loop_
_entity_poly.entity_id
_entity_poly.type
_entity_poly.pdbx_seq_one_letter_code
_entity_poly.pdbx_strand_id
1 'polypeptide(L)'
;MWALRKAGKEEAADIAVLEEEVFPDPWTQNSVRETLLQRNTEVFCAWKGRELIGYVILYYVLDEGEIARIAVKSSYRRQGAAGQLLEQALRACRDKGIVRLMLEVREGNEAAVSFYRKHGFTEDGVRKGYYTNPKEDALLMSMQAEIR
;
A
#
# COMPACT_ATOMS: atom_id res chain seq x y z
N MET A 1 -8.17 14.05 12.65
CA MET A 1 -8.82 12.77 12.37
C MET A 1 -9.19 12.69 10.91
N TRP A 2 -9.11 11.54 10.34
CA TRP A 2 -9.40 11.34 8.92
C TRP A 2 -10.43 10.23 8.74
N ALA A 3 -11.10 10.27 7.58
CA ALA A 3 -12.07 9.26 7.20
C ALA A 3 -11.41 8.27 6.25
N LEU A 4 -11.63 6.98 6.48
CA LEU A 4 -11.15 5.92 5.60
C LEU A 4 -12.31 5.44 4.74
N ARG A 5 -12.11 5.45 3.40
CA ARG A 5 -13.15 5.05 2.47
C ARG A 5 -12.55 4.26 1.31
N LYS A 6 -13.35 3.34 0.78
CA LYS A 6 -12.97 2.63 -0.42
C LYS A 6 -12.94 3.61 -1.60
N ALA A 7 -11.95 3.48 -2.46
CA ALA A 7 -11.76 4.37 -3.60
C ALA A 7 -12.33 3.77 -4.87
N GLY A 8 -12.80 4.63 -5.76
CA GLY A 8 -13.18 4.29 -7.11
C GLY A 8 -12.32 5.05 -8.12
N LYS A 9 -12.63 4.89 -9.40
CA LYS A 9 -11.82 5.48 -10.48
C LYS A 9 -11.73 7.01 -10.41
N GLU A 10 -12.69 7.66 -9.78
CA GLU A 10 -12.71 9.12 -9.64
C GLU A 10 -11.60 9.63 -8.74
N GLU A 11 -10.98 8.77 -7.92
CA GLU A 11 -9.85 9.16 -7.07
C GLU A 11 -8.49 9.04 -7.76
N ALA A 12 -8.46 8.59 -9.02
CA ALA A 12 -7.18 8.33 -9.71
C ALA A 12 -6.29 9.57 -9.78
N ALA A 13 -6.88 10.74 -10.03
CA ALA A 13 -6.10 11.98 -10.13
C ALA A 13 -5.44 12.33 -8.80
N ASP A 14 -6.20 12.27 -7.71
CA ASP A 14 -5.68 12.61 -6.39
C ASP A 14 -4.59 11.63 -5.94
N ILE A 15 -4.79 10.34 -6.22
CA ILE A 15 -3.80 9.33 -5.90
C ILE A 15 -2.52 9.57 -6.69
N ALA A 16 -2.63 9.90 -7.99
CA ALA A 16 -1.47 10.14 -8.83
C ALA A 16 -0.66 11.36 -8.36
N VAL A 17 -1.33 12.39 -7.87
CA VAL A 17 -0.65 13.56 -7.30
C VAL A 17 0.15 13.15 -6.07
N LEU A 18 -0.44 12.35 -5.20
CA LEU A 18 0.25 11.88 -3.99
C LEU A 18 1.41 10.94 -4.35
N GLU A 19 1.25 10.12 -5.39
CA GLU A 19 2.32 9.25 -5.89
C GLU A 19 3.57 10.07 -6.24
N GLU A 20 3.38 11.17 -6.97
CA GLU A 20 4.50 12.02 -7.37
C GLU A 20 5.18 12.67 -6.16
N GLU A 21 4.41 12.98 -5.14
CA GLU A 21 4.93 13.60 -3.93
C GLU A 21 5.76 12.63 -3.09
N VAL A 22 5.38 11.36 -3.06
CA VAL A 22 5.93 10.37 -2.12
C VAL A 22 7.01 9.49 -2.75
N PHE A 23 6.85 9.10 -4.01
CA PHE A 23 7.70 8.08 -4.62
C PHE A 23 8.61 8.64 -5.70
N PRO A 24 9.87 8.13 -5.81
CA PRO A 24 10.77 8.53 -6.90
C PRO A 24 10.35 7.94 -8.25
N ASP A 25 9.53 6.88 -8.23
CA ASP A 25 9.04 6.21 -9.44
C ASP A 25 7.51 6.15 -9.39
N PRO A 26 6.84 7.30 -9.46
CA PRO A 26 5.39 7.35 -9.25
C PRO A 26 4.63 6.65 -10.38
N TRP A 27 3.52 6.02 -10.03
CA TRP A 27 2.58 5.51 -11.01
C TRP A 27 1.88 6.68 -11.68
N THR A 28 1.61 6.55 -12.97
CA THR A 28 0.86 7.57 -13.70
C THR A 28 -0.61 7.53 -13.31
N GLN A 29 -1.31 8.63 -13.57
CA GLN A 29 -2.75 8.68 -13.34
C GLN A 29 -3.47 7.56 -14.11
N ASN A 30 -3.04 7.27 -15.32
CA ASN A 30 -3.64 6.21 -16.13
C ASN A 30 -3.43 4.83 -15.50
N SER A 31 -2.22 4.56 -15.00
CA SER A 31 -1.93 3.30 -14.31
C SER A 31 -2.78 3.14 -13.05
N VAL A 32 -2.91 4.21 -12.28
CA VAL A 32 -3.75 4.20 -11.07
C VAL A 32 -5.19 3.91 -11.46
N ARG A 33 -5.69 4.58 -12.48
CA ARG A 33 -7.06 4.39 -12.93
C ARG A 33 -7.32 2.96 -13.37
N GLU A 34 -6.38 2.37 -14.12
CA GLU A 34 -6.51 0.98 -14.56
C GLU A 34 -6.55 0.02 -13.37
N THR A 35 -5.71 0.29 -12.36
CA THR A 35 -5.70 -0.50 -11.14
C THR A 35 -7.03 -0.42 -10.41
N LEU A 36 -7.60 0.78 -10.32
CA LEU A 36 -8.89 0.97 -9.65
C LEU A 36 -10.04 0.25 -10.35
N LEU A 37 -9.88 -0.04 -11.65
CA LEU A 37 -10.90 -0.73 -12.43
C LEU A 37 -10.76 -2.25 -12.40
N GLN A 38 -9.68 -2.78 -11.87
CA GLN A 38 -9.45 -4.23 -11.83
C GLN A 38 -10.33 -4.88 -10.75
N ARG A 39 -10.82 -6.09 -11.05
CA ARG A 39 -11.70 -6.82 -10.12
C ARG A 39 -10.99 -7.32 -8.87
N ASN A 40 -9.70 -7.60 -9.00
CA ASN A 40 -8.91 -8.21 -7.93
C ASN A 40 -8.07 -7.19 -7.19
N THR A 41 -8.55 -5.96 -7.12
CA THR A 41 -7.91 -4.91 -6.32
C THR A 41 -8.92 -4.28 -5.37
N GLU A 42 -8.42 -3.82 -4.23
CA GLU A 42 -9.16 -2.99 -3.30
C GLU A 42 -8.27 -1.82 -2.95
N VAL A 43 -8.80 -0.63 -3.03
CA VAL A 43 -8.06 0.58 -2.71
C VAL A 43 -8.83 1.33 -1.63
N PHE A 44 -8.12 1.70 -0.57
CA PHE A 44 -8.72 2.49 0.51
C PHE A 44 -7.96 3.80 0.60
N CYS A 45 -8.71 4.88 0.79
CA CYS A 45 -8.14 6.22 0.90
C CYS A 45 -8.45 6.80 2.26
N ALA A 46 -7.51 7.58 2.77
CA ALA A 46 -7.69 8.35 4.00
C ALA A 46 -7.86 9.82 3.61
N TRP A 47 -8.91 10.43 4.11
CA TRP A 47 -9.30 11.79 3.77
C TRP A 47 -9.35 12.66 5.02
N LYS A 48 -8.80 13.86 4.91
CA LYS A 48 -9.06 14.90 5.90
C LYS A 48 -9.86 15.99 5.19
N GLY A 49 -11.18 16.01 5.46
CA GLY A 49 -12.07 16.85 4.69
C GLY A 49 -12.06 16.41 3.23
N ARG A 50 -11.65 17.31 2.35
CA ARG A 50 -11.55 17.03 0.91
C ARG A 50 -10.13 16.72 0.45
N GLU A 51 -9.20 16.67 1.40
CA GLU A 51 -7.80 16.39 1.06
C GLU A 51 -7.51 14.90 1.21
N LEU A 52 -6.97 14.29 0.15
CA LEU A 52 -6.49 12.93 0.21
C LEU A 52 -5.14 12.93 0.91
N ILE A 53 -5.05 12.28 2.07
CA ILE A 53 -3.81 12.29 2.84
C ILE A 53 -3.07 10.96 2.81
N GLY A 54 -3.70 9.91 2.28
CA GLY A 54 -3.06 8.61 2.17
C GLY A 54 -3.92 7.60 1.46
N TYR A 55 -3.30 6.48 1.07
CA TYR A 55 -4.03 5.39 0.42
C TYR A 55 -3.26 4.09 0.57
N VAL A 56 -3.97 2.98 0.39
CA VAL A 56 -3.37 1.65 0.30
C VAL A 56 -4.02 0.92 -0.88
N ILE A 57 -3.19 0.25 -1.66
CA ILE A 57 -3.64 -0.54 -2.80
C ILE A 57 -3.36 -2.01 -2.49
N LEU A 58 -4.42 -2.81 -2.42
CA LEU A 58 -4.36 -4.24 -2.21
C LEU A 58 -4.70 -4.95 -3.50
N TYR A 59 -3.84 -5.86 -3.92
CA TYR A 59 -4.07 -6.73 -5.07
C TYR A 59 -4.14 -8.16 -4.54
N TYR A 60 -5.00 -9.01 -5.10
CA TYR A 60 -5.11 -10.38 -4.60
C TYR A 60 -5.41 -11.37 -5.71
N VAL A 61 -4.92 -12.59 -5.52
CA VAL A 61 -5.18 -13.73 -6.40
C VAL A 61 -5.42 -14.93 -5.49
N LEU A 62 -6.61 -15.51 -5.58
CA LEU A 62 -6.99 -16.64 -4.73
C LEU A 62 -6.86 -16.27 -3.26
N ASP A 63 -6.04 -16.99 -2.50
CA ASP A 63 -5.88 -16.77 -1.07
C ASP A 63 -4.62 -15.98 -0.72
N GLU A 64 -3.97 -15.36 -1.71
CA GLU A 64 -2.79 -14.54 -1.49
C GLU A 64 -3.06 -13.10 -1.91
N GLY A 65 -2.58 -12.17 -1.08
CA GLY A 65 -2.70 -10.75 -1.37
C GLY A 65 -1.35 -10.07 -1.37
N GLU A 66 -1.31 -8.90 -1.97
CA GLU A 66 -0.12 -8.08 -2.04
C GLU A 66 -0.47 -6.63 -1.80
N ILE A 67 0.28 -5.97 -0.92
CA ILE A 67 0.22 -4.52 -0.80
C ILE A 67 1.07 -3.97 -1.94
N ALA A 68 0.40 -3.47 -2.99
CA ALA A 68 1.11 -2.91 -4.13
C ALA A 68 1.71 -1.55 -3.81
N ARG A 69 0.97 -0.74 -3.07
CA ARG A 69 1.41 0.58 -2.63
C ARG A 69 0.72 0.94 -1.32
N ILE A 70 1.43 1.65 -0.46
CA ILE A 70 0.84 2.33 0.68
C ILE A 70 1.60 3.64 0.84
N ALA A 71 0.89 4.74 1.00
CA ALA A 71 1.50 6.05 1.10
C ALA A 71 0.69 6.96 2.00
N VAL A 72 1.40 7.84 2.70
CA VAL A 72 0.80 8.89 3.50
C VAL A 72 1.53 10.19 3.19
N LYS A 73 0.77 11.25 2.97
CA LYS A 73 1.32 12.58 2.71
C LYS A 73 2.28 12.96 3.83
N SER A 74 3.44 13.54 3.47
CA SER A 74 4.51 13.78 4.43
C SER A 74 4.07 14.61 5.64
N SER A 75 3.18 15.58 5.43
CA SER A 75 2.70 16.44 6.52
C SER A 75 1.78 15.72 7.52
N TYR A 76 1.34 14.50 7.16
CA TYR A 76 0.45 13.72 8.04
C TYR A 76 1.10 12.43 8.54
N ARG A 77 2.40 12.28 8.37
CA ARG A 77 3.11 11.10 8.86
C ARG A 77 3.21 11.10 10.37
N ARG A 78 3.44 9.92 10.94
CA ARG A 78 3.59 9.69 12.38
C ARG A 78 2.33 10.03 13.18
N GLN A 79 1.17 9.98 12.53
CA GLN A 79 -0.11 10.22 13.18
C GLN A 79 -1.02 8.98 13.13
N GLY A 80 -0.49 7.86 12.68
CA GLY A 80 -1.22 6.59 12.67
C GLY A 80 -2.02 6.30 11.41
N ALA A 81 -1.95 7.18 10.39
CA ALA A 81 -2.75 6.97 9.17
C ALA A 81 -2.34 5.71 8.42
N ALA A 82 -1.04 5.47 8.28
CA ALA A 82 -0.55 4.28 7.58
C ALA A 82 -1.02 2.99 8.27
N GLY A 83 -0.98 2.97 9.60
CA GLY A 83 -1.45 1.82 10.38
C GLY A 83 -2.93 1.56 10.18
N GLN A 84 -3.74 2.62 10.12
CA GLN A 84 -5.17 2.49 9.87
C GLN A 84 -5.46 1.98 8.46
N LEU A 85 -4.70 2.48 7.47
CA LEU A 85 -4.83 2.00 6.09
C LEU A 85 -4.45 0.53 5.98
N LEU A 86 -3.37 0.13 6.62
CA LEU A 86 -2.95 -1.26 6.63
C LEU A 86 -4.00 -2.15 7.31
N GLU A 87 -4.62 -1.68 8.39
CA GLU A 87 -5.68 -2.43 9.06
C GLU A 87 -6.89 -2.61 8.14
N GLN A 88 -7.23 -1.60 7.34
CA GLN A 88 -8.31 -1.75 6.36
C GLN A 88 -7.99 -2.83 5.34
N ALA A 89 -6.75 -2.86 4.86
CA ALA A 89 -6.31 -3.89 3.91
C ALA A 89 -6.39 -5.28 4.56
N LEU A 90 -5.98 -5.40 5.81
CA LEU A 90 -6.05 -6.67 6.53
C LEU A 90 -7.49 -7.14 6.73
N ARG A 91 -8.40 -6.22 7.02
CA ARG A 91 -9.82 -6.56 7.11
C ARG A 91 -10.35 -7.08 5.78
N ALA A 92 -9.98 -6.42 4.69
CA ALA A 92 -10.38 -6.86 3.36
C ALA A 92 -9.85 -8.26 3.07
N CYS A 93 -8.60 -8.54 3.46
CA CYS A 93 -8.02 -9.87 3.32
C CYS A 93 -8.84 -10.92 4.06
N ARG A 94 -9.18 -10.64 5.32
CA ARG A 94 -9.95 -11.57 6.15
C ARG A 94 -11.31 -11.84 5.53
N ASP A 95 -11.98 -10.79 5.07
CA ASP A 95 -13.31 -10.90 4.47
C ASP A 95 -13.30 -11.74 3.20
N LYS A 96 -12.18 -11.75 2.48
CA LYS A 96 -12.05 -12.47 1.21
C LYS A 96 -11.38 -13.84 1.35
N GLY A 97 -11.01 -14.25 2.56
CA GLY A 97 -10.32 -15.52 2.77
C GLY A 97 -8.88 -15.50 2.31
N ILE A 98 -8.27 -14.33 2.23
CA ILE A 98 -6.84 -14.20 1.90
C ILE A 98 -6.06 -14.53 3.16
N VAL A 99 -5.14 -15.49 3.07
CA VAL A 99 -4.41 -15.99 4.23
C VAL A 99 -2.99 -15.45 4.34
N ARG A 100 -2.40 -15.02 3.22
CA ARG A 100 -1.04 -14.52 3.22
C ARG A 100 -1.00 -13.18 2.51
N LEU A 101 -0.38 -12.19 3.15
CA LEU A 101 -0.25 -10.85 2.60
C LEU A 101 1.24 -10.55 2.40
N MET A 102 1.62 -10.17 1.19
CA MET A 102 3.01 -9.95 0.80
C MET A 102 3.22 -8.52 0.35
N LEU A 103 4.48 -8.10 0.36
CA LEU A 103 4.86 -6.81 -0.21
C LEU A 103 6.32 -6.81 -0.62
N GLU A 104 6.67 -5.83 -1.46
CA GLU A 104 8.05 -5.53 -1.82
C GLU A 104 8.32 -4.09 -1.41
N VAL A 105 9.49 -3.84 -0.85
CA VAL A 105 9.87 -2.51 -0.40
C VAL A 105 11.35 -2.30 -0.69
N ARG A 106 11.73 -1.05 -1.03
CA ARG A 106 13.13 -0.73 -1.23
C ARG A 106 13.91 -1.03 0.04
N GLU A 107 15.01 -1.75 -0.11
CA GLU A 107 15.81 -2.21 1.03
C GLU A 107 16.28 -1.04 1.88
N GLY A 108 16.61 0.09 1.25
CA GLY A 108 17.09 1.27 1.95
C GLY A 108 16.00 2.13 2.59
N ASN A 109 14.73 1.80 2.37
CA ASN A 109 13.64 2.54 2.98
C ASN A 109 13.40 2.05 4.40
N GLU A 110 14.27 2.47 5.30
CA GLU A 110 14.28 1.97 6.68
C GLU A 110 12.98 2.29 7.43
N ALA A 111 12.39 3.43 7.18
CA ALA A 111 11.14 3.82 7.84
C ALA A 111 10.01 2.85 7.46
N ALA A 112 9.90 2.53 6.18
CA ALA A 112 8.87 1.60 5.71
C ALA A 112 9.13 0.19 6.22
N VAL A 113 10.36 -0.28 6.15
CA VAL A 113 10.72 -1.63 6.63
C VAL A 113 10.38 -1.76 8.11
N SER A 114 10.75 -0.76 8.92
CA SER A 114 10.44 -0.75 10.36
C SER A 114 8.94 -0.76 10.60
N PHE A 115 8.21 0.03 9.83
CA PHE A 115 6.74 0.09 9.92
C PHE A 115 6.13 -1.30 9.67
N TYR A 116 6.57 -1.97 8.60
CA TYR A 116 6.02 -3.28 8.27
C TYR A 116 6.38 -4.33 9.32
N ARG A 117 7.62 -4.32 9.82
CA ARG A 117 8.01 -5.24 10.89
C ARG A 117 7.16 -5.03 12.15
N LYS A 118 6.93 -3.78 12.49
CA LYS A 118 6.11 -3.45 13.65
C LYS A 118 4.70 -4.01 13.52
N HIS A 119 4.19 -4.11 12.30
CA HIS A 119 2.83 -4.58 12.04
C HIS A 119 2.76 -6.08 11.71
N GLY A 120 3.85 -6.81 11.94
CA GLY A 120 3.81 -8.26 11.85
C GLY A 120 4.39 -8.88 10.60
N PHE A 121 4.94 -8.06 9.69
CA PHE A 121 5.61 -8.58 8.51
C PHE A 121 7.01 -9.08 8.85
N THR A 122 7.40 -10.18 8.22
CA THR A 122 8.76 -10.72 8.35
C THR A 122 9.40 -10.82 6.98
N GLU A 123 10.75 -10.85 6.97
CA GLU A 123 11.49 -10.90 5.72
C GLU A 123 11.46 -12.30 5.11
N ASP A 124 11.23 -12.37 3.80
CA ASP A 124 11.26 -13.64 3.07
C ASP A 124 12.49 -13.76 2.17
N GLY A 125 13.05 -12.64 1.74
CA GLY A 125 14.20 -12.66 0.84
C GLY A 125 14.44 -11.29 0.22
N VAL A 126 15.35 -11.27 -0.75
CA VAL A 126 15.78 -10.06 -1.45
C VAL A 126 15.71 -10.31 -2.95
N ARG A 127 15.15 -9.37 -3.69
CA ARG A 127 15.16 -9.40 -5.16
C ARG A 127 16.19 -8.38 -5.64
N LYS A 128 17.32 -8.87 -6.16
CA LYS A 128 18.43 -8.01 -6.57
C LYS A 128 18.07 -7.13 -7.75
N GLY A 129 18.40 -5.84 -7.64
CA GLY A 129 18.26 -4.89 -8.74
C GLY A 129 16.84 -4.70 -9.24
N TYR A 130 15.85 -4.97 -8.40
CA TYR A 130 14.45 -4.92 -8.77
C TYR A 130 13.98 -3.52 -9.15
N TYR A 131 14.37 -2.53 -8.35
CA TYR A 131 13.97 -1.15 -8.60
C TYR A 131 14.96 -0.44 -9.50
N THR A 132 14.45 0.52 -10.27
CA THR A 132 15.27 1.43 -11.06
C THR A 132 14.94 2.85 -10.58
N ASN A 133 15.81 3.79 -10.91
CA ASN A 133 15.56 5.21 -10.71
C ASN A 133 15.23 5.58 -9.24
N PRO A 134 16.11 5.35 -8.27
CA PRO A 134 17.43 4.76 -8.41
C PRO A 134 17.40 3.23 -8.38
N LYS A 135 18.47 2.63 -8.83
CA LYS A 135 18.62 1.19 -8.79
C LYS A 135 18.79 0.73 -7.35
N GLU A 136 18.01 -0.26 -6.96
CA GLU A 136 18.01 -0.72 -5.58
C GLU A 136 17.39 -2.10 -5.49
N ASP A 137 17.82 -2.88 -4.50
CA ASP A 137 17.24 -4.20 -4.25
C ASP A 137 15.89 -4.05 -3.55
N ALA A 138 15.01 -5.01 -3.79
CA ALA A 138 13.73 -5.09 -3.08
C ALA A 138 13.85 -6.09 -1.94
N LEU A 139 13.35 -5.70 -0.78
CA LEU A 139 13.16 -6.62 0.34
C LEU A 139 11.75 -7.19 0.22
N LEU A 140 11.65 -8.51 0.26
CA LEU A 140 10.36 -9.21 0.18
C LEU A 140 9.91 -9.52 1.60
N MET A 141 8.68 -9.16 1.92
CA MET A 141 8.12 -9.36 3.25
C MET A 141 6.72 -9.94 3.16
N SER A 142 6.31 -10.66 4.20
CA SER A 142 4.96 -11.19 4.26
C SER A 142 4.48 -11.38 5.69
N MET A 143 3.17 -11.57 5.82
CA MET A 143 2.55 -11.91 7.09
C MET A 143 1.31 -12.75 6.85
N GLN A 144 0.89 -13.49 7.88
CA GLN A 144 -0.37 -14.20 7.85
C GLN A 144 -1.50 -13.21 8.11
N ALA A 145 -2.50 -13.22 7.24
CA ALA A 145 -3.61 -12.28 7.33
C ALA A 145 -4.88 -12.91 7.89
N GLU A 146 -4.84 -14.19 8.22
CA GLU A 146 -6.02 -14.89 8.68
C GLU A 146 -6.50 -14.45 10.05
N ILE A 147 -7.78 -14.67 10.30
CA ILE A 147 -8.42 -14.31 11.54
C ILE A 147 -8.31 -15.42 12.57
N ARG A 148 -8.26 -15.02 13.79
CA ARG A 148 -8.45 -15.91 14.92
C ARG A 148 -9.91 -15.98 15.33
#